data_9c73d4f5cb8c98f7227e61ceb27c22da
#
_entry.id   9c73d4f5cb8c98f7227e61ceb27c22da
#
_cell.length_a   1.000
_cell.length_b   1.000
_cell.length_c   1.000
_cell.angle_alpha   90.00
_cell.angle_beta   90.00
_cell.angle_gamma   90.00
#
_symmetry.space_group_name_H-M   'P 1'
#
loop_
_entity.id
_entity.type
_entity.pdbx_description
1 polymer ?
#
loop_
_entity_poly.entity_id
_entity_poly.type
_entity_poly.pdbx_seq_one_letter_code
_entity_poly.pdbx_strand_id
1 'polypeptide(L)'
;MSKGRRKRKSGILDATLLAFAGIAILIGLGVWQLDRKTWKENLIATLNTRLGRAPEDLPPRSSWPQLREDGQEFRRVAFPAEFLDGEEALVYTAGSPLRPDVKGPGYWVFAPARLAGGSIILVNRGFVPA
;
A
#
# COMPACT_ATOMS: atom_id res chain seq x y z
N MET A 1 61.12 24.81 -14.75
CA MET A 1 60.29 23.63 -15.12
C MET A 1 59.57 23.07 -13.88
N SER A 2 58.43 23.60 -13.53
CA SER A 2 57.62 23.09 -12.38
C SER A 2 56.12 23.27 -12.63
N LYS A 3 55.60 22.64 -13.65
CA LYS A 3 54.15 22.63 -13.98
C LYS A 3 53.44 21.29 -13.79
N GLY A 4 54.16 20.22 -13.42
CA GLY A 4 53.57 18.86 -13.33
C GLY A 4 52.93 18.49 -11.99
N ARG A 5 53.26 19.18 -10.89
CA ARG A 5 52.87 18.74 -9.55
C ARG A 5 51.49 19.24 -9.08
N ARG A 6 50.95 20.31 -9.69
CA ARG A 6 49.62 20.85 -9.32
C ARG A 6 48.45 20.06 -9.88
N LYS A 7 48.56 19.53 -11.12
CA LYS A 7 47.50 18.74 -11.77
C LYS A 7 47.19 17.41 -11.03
N ARG A 8 48.22 16.78 -10.47
CA ARG A 8 48.09 15.49 -9.76
C ARG A 8 47.35 15.60 -8.41
N LYS A 9 47.45 16.73 -7.73
CA LYS A 9 46.77 16.97 -6.46
C LYS A 9 45.29 17.28 -6.65
N SER A 10 44.89 17.97 -7.73
CA SER A 10 43.47 18.22 -8.03
C SER A 10 42.73 16.92 -8.38
N GLY A 11 43.33 16.03 -9.17
CA GLY A 11 42.71 14.75 -9.50
C GLY A 11 42.45 13.81 -8.32
N ILE A 12 43.33 13.86 -7.30
CA ILE A 12 43.14 13.07 -6.06
C ILE A 12 41.98 13.67 -5.23
N LEU A 13 41.91 14.99 -5.13
CA LEU A 13 40.80 15.66 -4.43
C LEU A 13 39.45 15.40 -5.09
N ASP A 14 39.41 15.48 -6.41
CA ASP A 14 38.20 15.20 -7.21
C ASP A 14 37.74 13.74 -7.03
N ALA A 15 38.67 12.79 -7.07
CA ALA A 15 38.39 11.38 -6.84
C ALA A 15 37.90 11.11 -5.40
N THR A 16 38.48 11.80 -4.42
CA THR A 16 38.08 11.69 -3.02
C THR A 16 36.67 12.24 -2.81
N LEU A 17 36.36 13.42 -3.36
CA LEU A 17 35.02 14.00 -3.31
C LEU A 17 33.97 13.09 -3.97
N LEU A 18 34.31 12.51 -5.11
CA LEU A 18 33.43 11.57 -5.79
C LEU A 18 33.16 10.30 -4.97
N ALA A 19 34.19 9.78 -4.30
CA ALA A 19 34.07 8.64 -3.40
C ALA A 19 33.17 8.95 -2.20
N PHE A 20 33.34 10.11 -1.56
CA PHE A 20 32.48 10.55 -0.48
C PHE A 20 31.03 10.75 -0.92
N ALA A 21 30.81 11.34 -2.09
CA ALA A 21 29.46 11.50 -2.66
C ALA A 21 28.82 10.12 -2.92
N GLY A 22 29.57 9.18 -3.45
CA GLY A 22 29.11 7.80 -3.66
C GLY A 22 28.72 7.11 -2.35
N ILE A 23 29.55 7.23 -1.33
CA ILE A 23 29.28 6.67 0.01
C ILE A 23 28.02 7.31 0.61
N ALA A 24 27.86 8.63 0.52
CA ALA A 24 26.69 9.33 1.04
C ALA A 24 25.39 8.85 0.35
N ILE A 25 25.42 8.65 -0.97
CA ILE A 25 24.28 8.11 -1.74
C ILE A 25 23.96 6.68 -1.26
N LEU A 26 24.97 5.82 -1.12
CA LEU A 26 24.77 4.44 -0.68
C LEU A 26 24.20 4.37 0.75
N ILE A 27 24.66 5.22 1.66
CA ILE A 27 24.10 5.32 3.02
C ILE A 27 22.64 5.78 2.95
N GLY A 28 22.34 6.82 2.14
CA GLY A 28 20.97 7.31 1.96
C GLY A 28 20.02 6.24 1.42
N LEU A 29 20.47 5.48 0.42
CA LEU A 29 19.71 4.34 -0.11
C LEU A 29 19.54 3.23 0.93
N GLY A 30 20.56 2.95 1.73
CA GLY A 30 20.49 1.97 2.82
C GLY A 30 19.44 2.35 3.87
N VAL A 31 19.45 3.59 4.33
CA VAL A 31 18.44 4.11 5.28
C VAL A 31 17.05 4.00 4.68
N TRP A 32 16.87 4.45 3.44
CA TRP A 32 15.57 4.35 2.75
C TRP A 32 15.05 2.91 2.65
N GLN A 33 15.93 1.93 2.38
CA GLN A 33 15.56 0.51 2.34
C GLN A 33 15.12 -0.01 3.72
N LEU A 34 15.78 0.42 4.79
CA LEU A 34 15.38 0.07 6.15
C LEU A 34 14.00 0.64 6.53
N ASP A 35 13.75 1.90 6.19
CA ASP A 35 12.44 2.53 6.42
C ASP A 35 11.33 1.81 5.66
N ARG A 36 11.59 1.45 4.39
CA ARG A 36 10.65 0.69 3.58
C ARG A 36 10.36 -0.70 4.15
N LYS A 37 11.39 -1.38 4.69
CA LYS A 37 11.24 -2.67 5.35
C LYS A 37 10.36 -2.54 6.60
N THR A 38 10.66 -1.59 7.46
CA THR A 38 9.90 -1.32 8.69
C THR A 38 8.42 -1.01 8.38
N TRP A 39 8.16 -0.21 7.35
CA TRP A 39 6.79 0.07 6.92
C TRP A 39 6.04 -1.21 6.51
N LYS A 40 6.68 -2.10 5.73
CA LYS A 40 6.08 -3.39 5.32
C LYS A 40 5.81 -4.30 6.51
N GLU A 41 6.75 -4.40 7.44
CA GLU A 41 6.61 -5.23 8.64
C GLU A 41 5.44 -4.75 9.52
N ASN A 42 5.31 -3.43 9.70
CA ASN A 42 4.20 -2.82 10.42
C ASN A 42 2.85 -3.07 9.73
N LEU A 43 2.81 -3.00 8.40
CA LEU A 43 1.60 -3.30 7.63
C LEU A 43 1.19 -4.77 7.81
N ILE A 44 2.12 -5.70 7.71
CA ILE A 44 1.87 -7.14 7.90
C ILE A 44 1.41 -7.43 9.34
N ALA A 45 2.04 -6.82 10.33
CA ALA A 45 1.65 -6.97 11.74
C ALA A 45 0.23 -6.46 11.99
N THR A 46 -0.12 -5.30 11.41
CA THR A 46 -1.46 -4.72 11.47
C THR A 46 -2.49 -5.63 10.81
N LEU A 47 -2.19 -6.15 9.62
CA LEU A 47 -3.04 -7.10 8.91
C LEU A 47 -3.30 -8.36 9.75
N ASN A 48 -2.25 -8.99 10.25
CA ASN A 48 -2.37 -10.21 11.05
C ASN A 48 -3.20 -9.98 12.32
N THR A 49 -2.98 -8.86 13.00
CA THR A 49 -3.73 -8.51 14.21
C THR A 49 -5.19 -8.23 13.91
N ARG A 50 -5.50 -7.47 12.87
CA ARG A 50 -6.88 -7.07 12.53
C ARG A 50 -7.67 -8.19 11.89
N LEU A 51 -7.06 -8.98 11.01
CA LEU A 51 -7.70 -10.14 10.38
C LEU A 51 -7.91 -11.31 11.34
N GLY A 52 -7.09 -11.44 12.40
CA GLY A 52 -7.24 -12.44 13.44
C GLY A 52 -8.36 -12.16 14.45
N ARG A 53 -8.92 -10.92 14.46
CA ARG A 53 -10.03 -10.57 15.36
C ARG A 53 -11.35 -11.17 14.88
N ALA A 54 -12.25 -11.43 15.81
CA ALA A 54 -13.62 -11.76 15.48
C ALA A 54 -14.28 -10.61 14.69
N PRO A 55 -15.20 -10.91 13.75
CA PRO A 55 -15.96 -9.86 13.06
C PRO A 55 -16.73 -9.00 14.05
N GLU A 56 -16.69 -7.70 13.85
CA GLU A 56 -17.44 -6.71 14.59
C GLU A 56 -18.69 -6.30 13.80
N ASP A 57 -19.67 -5.72 14.48
CA ASP A 57 -20.84 -5.16 13.79
C ASP A 57 -20.44 -3.93 12.95
N LEU A 58 -21.13 -3.73 11.84
CA LEU A 58 -20.94 -2.54 11.02
C LEU A 58 -21.29 -1.29 11.83
N PRO A 59 -20.41 -0.27 11.88
CA PRO A 59 -20.71 0.98 12.56
C PRO A 59 -22.01 1.61 12.07
N PRO A 60 -22.80 2.25 12.96
CA PRO A 60 -24.05 2.90 12.56
C PRO A 60 -23.78 4.01 11.53
N ARG A 61 -24.70 4.19 10.58
CA ARG A 61 -24.54 5.16 9.49
C ARG A 61 -24.25 6.58 9.97
N SER A 62 -24.76 6.96 11.12
CA SER A 62 -24.54 8.28 11.74
C SER A 62 -23.06 8.56 12.04
N SER A 63 -22.27 7.52 12.25
CA SER A 63 -20.83 7.63 12.53
C SER A 63 -19.94 7.62 11.29
N TRP A 64 -20.46 7.25 10.11
CA TRP A 64 -19.65 7.11 8.88
C TRP A 64 -18.89 8.38 8.46
N PRO A 65 -19.45 9.60 8.55
CA PRO A 65 -18.70 10.82 8.20
C PRO A 65 -17.47 11.07 9.08
N GLN A 66 -17.40 10.41 10.25
CA GLN A 66 -16.31 10.56 11.21
C GLN A 66 -15.28 9.43 11.14
N LEU A 67 -15.55 8.39 10.34
CA LEU A 67 -14.62 7.28 10.15
C LEU A 67 -13.41 7.75 9.36
N ARG A 68 -12.22 7.46 9.89
CA ARG A 68 -10.94 7.76 9.24
C ARG A 68 -10.34 6.47 8.69
N GLU A 69 -9.72 6.56 7.53
CA GLU A 69 -9.14 5.41 6.83
C GLU A 69 -8.14 4.65 7.69
N ASP A 70 -7.21 5.35 8.34
CA ASP A 70 -6.13 4.78 9.17
C ASP A 70 -6.64 3.93 10.35
N GLY A 71 -7.85 4.21 10.85
CA GLY A 71 -8.47 3.43 11.91
C GLY A 71 -9.34 2.26 11.45
N GLN A 72 -9.81 2.26 10.21
CA GLN A 72 -10.82 1.34 9.70
C GLN A 72 -10.29 0.27 8.73
N GLU A 73 -9.11 0.50 8.18
CA GLU A 73 -8.50 -0.46 7.26
C GLU A 73 -8.35 -1.86 7.87
N PHE A 74 -8.68 -2.87 7.08
CA PHE A 74 -8.56 -4.28 7.44
C PHE A 74 -9.38 -4.74 8.66
N ARG A 75 -10.36 -3.96 9.11
CA ARG A 75 -11.32 -4.42 10.13
C ARG A 75 -12.25 -5.45 9.54
N ARG A 76 -12.47 -6.52 10.28
CA ARG A 76 -13.49 -7.51 9.92
C ARG A 76 -14.83 -7.05 10.46
N VAL A 77 -15.80 -6.94 9.58
CA VAL A 77 -17.19 -6.61 9.92
C VAL A 77 -18.12 -7.68 9.37
N ALA A 78 -19.18 -7.97 10.07
CA ALA A 78 -20.24 -8.86 9.65
C ALA A 78 -21.59 -8.13 9.75
N PHE A 79 -22.36 -8.20 8.69
CA PHE A 79 -23.68 -7.59 8.62
C PHE A 79 -24.53 -8.29 7.56
N PRO A 80 -25.85 -8.35 7.73
CA PRO A 80 -26.77 -8.82 6.70
C PRO A 80 -26.91 -7.74 5.62
N ALA A 81 -26.81 -8.17 4.36
CA ALA A 81 -27.01 -7.30 3.21
C ALA A 81 -27.53 -8.13 2.02
N GLU A 82 -28.23 -7.47 1.11
CA GLU A 82 -28.72 -8.02 -0.14
C GLU A 82 -27.98 -7.39 -1.31
N PHE A 83 -27.33 -8.19 -2.14
CA PHE A 83 -26.70 -7.69 -3.37
C PHE A 83 -27.76 -7.26 -4.37
N LEU A 84 -27.54 -6.12 -5.01
CA LEU A 84 -28.37 -5.64 -6.10
C LEU A 84 -27.82 -6.17 -7.41
N ASP A 85 -28.65 -6.94 -8.14
CA ASP A 85 -28.26 -7.54 -9.40
C ASP A 85 -28.15 -6.49 -10.53
N GLY A 86 -27.16 -6.68 -11.40
CA GLY A 86 -27.03 -5.93 -12.65
C GLY A 86 -26.30 -4.58 -12.55
N GLU A 87 -25.80 -4.18 -11.39
CA GLU A 87 -25.10 -2.89 -11.18
C GLU A 87 -23.65 -3.08 -10.71
N GLU A 88 -22.94 -4.02 -11.31
CA GLU A 88 -21.53 -4.27 -10.96
C GLU A 88 -20.61 -3.27 -11.67
N ALA A 89 -19.63 -2.75 -10.92
CA ALA A 89 -18.56 -1.91 -11.45
C ALA A 89 -17.24 -2.70 -11.53
N LEU A 90 -16.59 -2.66 -12.68
CA LEU A 90 -15.31 -3.30 -12.91
C LEU A 90 -14.20 -2.27 -12.83
N VAL A 91 -13.26 -2.47 -11.89
CA VAL A 91 -12.10 -1.60 -11.72
C VAL A 91 -10.85 -2.34 -12.15
N TYR A 92 -10.20 -1.83 -13.21
CA TYR A 92 -8.98 -2.43 -13.75
C TYR A 92 -7.83 -2.42 -12.75
N THR A 93 -7.08 -3.52 -12.72
CA THR A 93 -5.83 -3.64 -11.96
C THR A 93 -4.81 -4.50 -12.72
N ALA A 94 -3.54 -4.19 -12.55
CA ALA A 94 -2.43 -4.99 -13.08
C ALA A 94 -1.99 -6.12 -12.12
N GLY A 95 -2.65 -6.24 -10.97
CA GLY A 95 -2.34 -7.20 -9.90
C GLY A 95 -2.52 -6.55 -8.53
N SER A 96 -2.24 -7.29 -7.48
CA SER A 96 -2.32 -6.77 -6.10
C SER A 96 -1.03 -7.06 -5.33
N PRO A 97 -0.40 -6.05 -4.73
CA PRO A 97 0.76 -6.27 -3.87
C PRO A 97 0.41 -6.95 -2.55
N LEU A 98 -0.86 -6.93 -2.15
CA LEU A 98 -1.37 -7.50 -0.89
C LEU A 98 -1.94 -8.91 -1.08
N ARG A 99 -2.25 -9.31 -2.31
CA ARG A 99 -2.87 -10.59 -2.67
C ARG A 99 -1.97 -11.32 -3.66
N PRO A 100 -1.11 -12.23 -3.22
CA PRO A 100 -0.21 -12.97 -4.10
C PRO A 100 -0.92 -13.92 -5.08
N ASP A 101 -2.19 -14.22 -4.82
CA ASP A 101 -3.08 -14.98 -5.70
C ASP A 101 -3.64 -14.11 -6.86
N VAL A 102 -3.60 -12.79 -6.75
CA VAL A 102 -4.04 -11.83 -7.77
C VAL A 102 -2.85 -11.43 -8.62
N LYS A 103 -2.60 -12.17 -9.68
CA LYS A 103 -1.49 -11.94 -10.60
C LYS A 103 -1.98 -11.54 -11.98
N GLY A 104 -1.28 -10.58 -12.58
CA GLY A 104 -1.57 -10.12 -13.93
C GLY A 104 -2.75 -9.15 -14.03
N PRO A 105 -3.07 -8.74 -15.26
CA PRO A 105 -4.15 -7.79 -15.50
C PRO A 105 -5.52 -8.43 -15.27
N GLY A 106 -6.45 -7.63 -14.79
CA GLY A 106 -7.82 -8.04 -14.54
C GLY A 106 -8.65 -6.94 -13.91
N TYR A 107 -9.72 -7.33 -13.26
CA TYR A 107 -10.69 -6.38 -12.71
C TYR A 107 -11.09 -6.77 -11.29
N TRP A 108 -11.15 -5.78 -10.41
CA TRP A 108 -11.90 -5.89 -9.17
C TRP A 108 -13.39 -5.68 -9.46
N VAL A 109 -14.20 -6.57 -8.96
CA VAL A 109 -15.67 -6.52 -9.13
C VAL A 109 -16.27 -5.89 -7.89
N PHE A 110 -16.88 -4.72 -8.05
CA PHE A 110 -17.62 -4.03 -7.00
C PHE A 110 -19.12 -4.15 -7.28
N ALA A 111 -19.85 -4.65 -6.30
CA ALA A 111 -21.30 -4.76 -6.37
C ALA A 111 -21.96 -3.93 -5.27
N PRO A 112 -23.05 -3.22 -5.56
CA PRO A 112 -23.85 -2.55 -4.55
C PRO A 112 -24.60 -3.59 -3.71
N ALA A 113 -24.63 -3.37 -2.39
CA ALA A 113 -25.39 -4.18 -1.46
C ALA A 113 -26.28 -3.29 -0.58
N ARG A 114 -27.52 -3.68 -0.41
CA ARG A 114 -28.50 -2.99 0.43
C ARG A 114 -28.45 -3.55 1.84
N LEU A 115 -28.26 -2.66 2.81
CA LEU A 115 -28.34 -2.99 4.22
C LEU A 115 -29.78 -3.06 4.71
N ALA A 116 -30.03 -3.70 5.84
CA ALA A 116 -31.36 -3.81 6.45
C ALA A 116 -32.03 -2.44 6.67
N GLY A 117 -31.25 -1.37 6.92
CA GLY A 117 -31.74 0.01 7.03
C GLY A 117 -32.00 0.74 5.71
N GLY A 118 -31.90 0.06 4.55
CA GLY A 118 -32.11 0.64 3.21
C GLY A 118 -30.89 1.39 2.63
N SER A 119 -29.81 1.56 3.39
CA SER A 119 -28.56 2.15 2.88
C SER A 119 -27.86 1.21 1.92
N ILE A 120 -27.19 1.78 0.91
CA ILE A 120 -26.43 1.02 -0.09
C ILE A 120 -24.94 1.23 0.21
N ILE A 121 -24.18 0.15 0.18
CA ILE A 121 -22.73 0.13 0.25
C ILE A 121 -22.16 -0.59 -0.96
N LEU A 122 -20.92 -0.26 -1.33
CA LEU A 122 -20.17 -0.97 -2.36
C LEU A 122 -19.30 -2.06 -1.71
N VAL A 123 -19.45 -3.27 -2.21
CA VAL A 123 -18.69 -4.44 -1.74
C VAL A 123 -17.81 -4.95 -2.85
N ASN A 124 -16.50 -5.06 -2.58
CA ASN A 124 -15.58 -5.73 -3.49
C ASN A 124 -15.80 -7.26 -3.38
N ARG A 125 -16.31 -7.87 -4.42
CA ARG A 125 -16.60 -9.33 -4.49
C ARG A 125 -15.40 -10.17 -4.84
N GLY A 126 -14.32 -9.56 -5.29
CA GLY A 126 -13.11 -10.27 -5.66
C GLY A 126 -12.51 -9.81 -6.99
N PHE A 127 -11.57 -10.61 -7.47
CA PHE A 127 -10.83 -10.35 -8.71
C PHE A 127 -11.25 -11.33 -9.79
N VAL A 128 -11.39 -10.81 -11.01
CA VAL A 128 -11.56 -11.60 -12.23
C VAL A 128 -10.40 -11.27 -13.20
N PRO A 129 -9.71 -12.28 -13.74
CA PRO A 129 -8.66 -12.05 -14.74
C PRO A 129 -9.26 -11.49 -16.03
N ALA A 130 -8.45 -10.70 -16.76
CA ALA A 130 -8.84 -10.13 -18.05
C ALA A 130 -8.88 -11.19 -19.15
#